data_3b17f281b08441f0f117184f16c07187
#
_entry.id   3b17f281b08441f0f117184f16c07187
#
_cell.length_a   1.000
_cell.length_b   1.000
_cell.length_c   1.000
_cell.angle_alpha   90.00
_cell.angle_beta   90.00
_cell.angle_gamma   90.00
#
_symmetry.space_group_name_H-M   'P 1'
#
loop_
_entity.id
_entity.type
_entity.pdbx_description
1 polymer ?
#
loop_
_entity_poly.entity_id
_entity_poly.type
_entity_poly.pdbx_seq_one_letter_code
_entity_poly.pdbx_strand_id
1 'polypeptide(L)'
;QNLKVPTFPKNSSEFESAEVRYSSMNLGDNITNNFDGIYDTQYKLDKDGFVTLVIADEIPELREKAEIAGYNFMPWTLPGNKGYLIYRNLLTKGGKTAPYSLNKTPMPNFTTNRSHLISHDAKKYIGAYAPTGLRMTKDEYLSDFGGFNDKFRE
;
A
#
# COMPACT_ATOMS: atom_id res chain seq x y z
N GLN A 1 -5.28 3.59 1.54
CA GLN A 1 -4.19 2.80 2.14
C GLN A 1 -3.01 3.71 2.47
N ASN A 2 -2.37 3.49 3.60
CA ASN A 2 -1.15 4.18 4.02
C ASN A 2 -0.18 3.15 4.60
N LEU A 3 1.10 3.20 4.22
CA LEU A 3 2.14 2.35 4.77
C LEU A 3 3.52 2.95 4.55
N LYS A 4 4.47 2.61 5.42
CA LYS A 4 5.88 2.91 5.20
C LYS A 4 6.45 1.97 4.14
N VAL A 5 7.20 2.55 3.19
CA VAL A 5 7.87 1.78 2.15
C VAL A 5 9.34 1.62 2.52
N PRO A 6 9.92 0.40 2.43
CA PRO A 6 11.36 0.23 2.53
C PRO A 6 12.08 1.03 1.45
N THR A 7 13.29 1.50 1.73
CA THR A 7 14.08 2.23 0.74
C THR A 7 14.37 1.36 -0.48
N PHE A 8 14.22 1.95 -1.66
CA PHE A 8 14.47 1.31 -2.95
C PHE A 8 15.45 2.14 -3.78
N PRO A 9 16.18 1.55 -4.73
CA PRO A 9 17.15 2.27 -5.53
C PRO A 9 16.46 3.14 -6.59
N LYS A 10 16.82 4.41 -6.65
CA LYS A 10 16.40 5.32 -7.74
C LYS A 10 17.27 5.18 -8.98
N ASN A 11 18.48 4.64 -8.79
CA ASN A 11 19.45 4.41 -9.85
C ASN A 11 20.37 3.23 -9.48
N SER A 12 21.23 2.81 -10.39
CA SER A 12 22.11 1.66 -10.20
C SER A 12 23.12 1.80 -9.06
N SER A 13 23.54 3.01 -8.71
CA SER A 13 24.50 3.25 -7.62
C SER A 13 23.90 3.04 -6.23
N GLU A 14 22.58 3.05 -6.11
CA GLU A 14 21.87 2.88 -4.84
C GLU A 14 21.51 1.41 -4.52
N PHE A 15 21.75 0.47 -5.44
CA PHE A 15 21.36 -0.93 -5.25
C PHE A 15 21.91 -1.57 -3.98
N GLU A 16 23.13 -1.24 -3.57
CA GLU A 16 23.75 -1.81 -2.39
C GLU A 16 23.26 -1.20 -1.07
N SER A 17 22.80 0.05 -1.12
CA SER A 17 22.31 0.78 0.05
C SER A 17 20.81 0.61 0.29
N ALA A 18 20.04 0.31 -0.74
CA ALA A 18 18.59 0.15 -0.64
C ALA A 18 18.18 -1.09 0.15
N GLU A 19 17.07 -0.99 0.87
CA GLU A 19 16.51 -2.09 1.67
C GLU A 19 15.80 -3.15 0.80
N VAL A 20 15.24 -2.72 -0.33
CA VAL A 20 14.63 -3.60 -1.35
C VAL A 20 15.11 -3.19 -2.73
N ARG A 21 15.11 -4.11 -3.66
CA ARG A 21 15.43 -3.80 -5.06
C ARG A 21 14.23 -3.36 -5.88
N TYR A 22 13.05 -3.72 -5.43
CA TYR A 22 11.79 -3.40 -6.10
C TYR A 22 10.64 -3.43 -5.13
N SER A 23 9.74 -2.48 -5.26
CA SER A 23 8.46 -2.44 -4.54
C SER A 23 7.32 -2.08 -5.49
N SER A 24 6.18 -2.71 -5.30
CA SER A 24 4.97 -2.38 -6.07
C SER A 24 3.69 -2.64 -5.28
N MET A 25 2.63 -1.95 -5.70
CA MET A 25 1.26 -2.20 -5.27
C MET A 25 0.41 -2.43 -6.51
N ASN A 26 -0.24 -3.59 -6.56
CA ASN A 26 -1.04 -4.01 -7.71
C ASN A 26 -2.47 -4.29 -7.29
N LEU A 27 -3.42 -3.81 -8.09
CA LEU A 27 -4.83 -4.12 -7.97
C LEU A 27 -5.14 -5.37 -8.78
N GLY A 28 -5.80 -6.34 -8.17
CA GLY A 28 -6.14 -7.60 -8.82
C GLY A 28 -7.53 -8.11 -8.46
N ASP A 29 -8.06 -8.99 -9.30
CA ASP A 29 -9.30 -9.70 -9.07
C ASP A 29 -9.08 -11.04 -8.35
N ASN A 30 -10.16 -11.76 -8.05
CA ASN A 30 -10.11 -13.05 -7.36
C ASN A 30 -9.57 -14.20 -8.23
N ILE A 31 -9.26 -13.94 -9.50
CA ILE A 31 -8.84 -14.94 -10.49
C ILE A 31 -7.35 -14.74 -10.90
N THR A 32 -6.62 -13.93 -10.15
CA THR A 32 -5.19 -13.64 -10.40
C THR A 32 -4.86 -12.66 -11.54
N ASN A 33 -5.83 -11.99 -12.14
CA ASN A 33 -5.55 -10.94 -13.10
C ASN A 33 -5.12 -9.67 -12.37
N ASN A 34 -4.00 -9.07 -12.80
CA ASN A 34 -3.62 -7.74 -12.38
C ASN A 34 -4.22 -6.73 -13.37
N PHE A 35 -4.93 -5.75 -12.85
CA PHE A 35 -5.62 -4.74 -13.67
C PHE A 35 -4.88 -3.42 -13.70
N ASP A 36 -4.31 -3.00 -12.55
CA ASP A 36 -3.57 -1.76 -12.44
C ASP A 36 -2.50 -1.89 -11.35
N GLY A 37 -1.56 -0.97 -11.31
CA GLY A 37 -0.51 -0.99 -10.30
C GLY A 37 0.41 0.22 -10.39
N ILE A 38 1.05 0.48 -9.27
CA ILE A 38 2.14 1.44 -9.16
C ILE A 38 3.38 0.74 -8.62
N TYR A 39 4.53 1.19 -9.01
CA TYR A 39 5.81 0.66 -8.54
C TYR A 39 6.70 1.79 -7.99
N ASP A 40 7.79 1.41 -7.39
CA ASP A 40 8.65 2.27 -6.57
C ASP A 40 9.01 3.62 -7.19
N THR A 41 9.37 3.68 -8.47
CA THR A 41 9.71 4.94 -9.13
C THR A 41 8.51 5.87 -9.35
N GLN A 42 7.29 5.36 -9.19
CA GLN A 42 6.04 6.13 -9.29
C GLN A 42 5.52 6.59 -7.92
N TYR A 43 6.09 6.07 -6.82
CA TYR A 43 5.61 6.44 -5.49
C TYR A 43 5.87 7.90 -5.16
N LYS A 44 4.79 8.59 -4.80
CA LYS A 44 4.87 9.86 -4.09
C LYS A 44 4.96 9.53 -2.58
N LEU A 45 6.14 9.68 -2.01
CA LEU A 45 6.39 9.44 -0.60
C LEU A 45 6.34 10.75 0.17
N ASP A 46 5.84 10.70 1.40
CA ASP A 46 6.00 11.80 2.33
C ASP A 46 7.44 11.86 2.89
N LYS A 47 7.73 12.89 3.70
CA LYS A 47 9.06 13.09 4.31
C LYS A 47 9.51 11.94 5.22
N ASP A 48 8.59 11.13 5.73
CA ASP A 48 8.86 10.02 6.65
C ASP A 48 8.91 8.67 5.91
N GLY A 49 8.79 8.69 4.58
CA GLY A 49 8.85 7.50 3.71
C GLY A 49 7.54 6.72 3.64
N PHE A 50 6.41 7.36 3.95
CA PHE A 50 5.10 6.74 3.77
C PHE A 50 4.53 7.03 2.39
N VAL A 51 3.87 6.03 1.84
CA VAL A 51 3.01 6.17 0.66
C VAL A 51 1.56 6.19 1.11
N THR A 52 0.79 7.16 0.61
CA THR A 52 -0.67 7.14 0.70
C THR A 52 -1.24 6.84 -0.67
N LEU A 53 -2.06 5.79 -0.74
CA LEU A 53 -2.71 5.34 -1.97
C LEU A 53 -4.22 5.49 -1.84
N VAL A 54 -4.80 6.31 -2.69
CA VAL A 54 -6.25 6.44 -2.89
C VAL A 54 -6.67 5.48 -4.00
N ILE A 55 -7.59 4.59 -3.69
CA ILE A 55 -8.14 3.64 -4.66
C ILE A 55 -9.64 3.94 -4.79
N ALA A 56 -10.07 4.39 -5.95
CA ALA A 56 -11.44 4.81 -6.20
C ALA A 56 -11.79 4.74 -7.69
N ASP A 57 -13.07 4.90 -8.01
CA ASP A 57 -13.49 5.11 -9.40
C ASP A 57 -12.74 6.30 -10.02
N GLU A 58 -12.50 6.26 -11.33
CA GLU A 58 -11.83 7.32 -12.08
C GLU A 58 -12.73 8.55 -12.19
N ILE A 59 -12.82 9.29 -11.11
CA ILE A 59 -13.58 10.53 -10.99
C ILE A 59 -12.57 11.68 -10.87
N PRO A 60 -12.60 12.70 -11.76
CA PRO A 60 -11.61 13.77 -11.81
C PRO A 60 -11.39 14.46 -10.46
N GLU A 61 -12.44 14.76 -9.73
CA GLU A 61 -12.33 15.47 -8.44
C GLU A 61 -11.63 14.63 -7.36
N LEU A 62 -11.77 13.30 -7.39
CA LEU A 62 -11.08 12.41 -6.46
C LEU A 62 -9.59 12.33 -6.76
N ARG A 63 -9.24 12.23 -8.04
CA ARG A 63 -7.86 12.23 -8.50
C ARG A 63 -7.16 13.54 -8.18
N GLU A 64 -7.77 14.68 -8.58
CA GLU A 64 -7.22 16.01 -8.34
C GLU A 64 -6.93 16.23 -6.85
N LYS A 65 -7.89 15.84 -6.01
CA LYS A 65 -7.74 15.96 -4.57
C LYS A 65 -6.60 15.11 -4.01
N ALA A 66 -6.45 13.88 -4.49
CA ALA A 66 -5.33 13.02 -4.11
C ALA A 66 -3.99 13.64 -4.54
N GLU A 67 -3.92 14.18 -5.75
CA GLU A 67 -2.71 14.79 -6.30
C GLU A 67 -2.28 16.05 -5.56
N ILE A 68 -3.24 16.93 -5.21
CA ILE A 68 -2.99 18.13 -4.39
C ILE A 68 -2.44 17.75 -3.01
N ALA A 69 -2.93 16.64 -2.44
CA ALA A 69 -2.44 16.13 -1.16
C ALA A 69 -1.09 15.42 -1.25
N GLY A 70 -0.51 15.27 -2.43
CA GLY A 70 0.71 14.49 -2.62
C GLY A 70 0.50 12.98 -2.51
N TYR A 71 -0.72 12.49 -2.66
CA TYR A 71 -1.05 11.07 -2.62
C TYR A 71 -0.93 10.43 -4.00
N ASN A 72 -0.80 9.11 -4.00
CA ASN A 72 -0.92 8.32 -5.22
C ASN A 72 -2.40 7.99 -5.44
N PHE A 73 -2.82 8.03 -6.70
CA PHE A 73 -4.18 7.64 -7.09
C PHE A 73 -4.10 6.41 -7.99
N MET A 74 -4.93 5.42 -7.70
CA MET A 74 -5.08 4.20 -8.50
C MET A 74 -6.55 4.04 -8.83
N PRO A 75 -6.93 4.07 -10.12
CA PRO A 75 -8.32 3.89 -10.50
C PRO A 75 -8.80 2.48 -10.18
N TRP A 76 -10.06 2.37 -9.77
CA TRP A 76 -10.71 1.07 -9.64
C TRP A 76 -11.12 0.56 -11.02
N THR A 77 -10.28 -0.28 -11.60
CA THR A 77 -10.48 -0.82 -12.96
C THR A 77 -11.04 -2.24 -12.95
N LEU A 78 -11.33 -2.78 -11.76
CA LEU A 78 -11.86 -4.14 -11.64
C LEU A 78 -13.33 -4.23 -12.03
N PRO A 79 -13.75 -5.31 -12.69
CA PRO A 79 -15.16 -5.59 -12.90
C PRO A 79 -15.85 -5.89 -11.56
N GLY A 80 -16.77 -5.03 -11.16
CA GLY A 80 -17.48 -5.13 -9.88
C GLY A 80 -16.71 -4.53 -8.69
N ASN A 81 -17.13 -4.86 -7.48
CA ASN A 81 -16.72 -4.20 -6.23
C ASN A 81 -15.85 -5.08 -5.33
N LYS A 82 -15.26 -6.14 -5.88
CA LYS A 82 -14.38 -7.04 -5.13
C LYS A 82 -13.03 -7.15 -5.82
N GLY A 83 -12.00 -6.94 -5.05
CA GLY A 83 -10.62 -7.08 -5.49
C GLY A 83 -9.68 -7.12 -4.31
N TYR A 84 -8.40 -7.23 -4.57
CA TYR A 84 -7.36 -7.17 -3.57
C TYR A 84 -6.21 -6.28 -4.04
N LEU A 85 -5.53 -5.70 -3.08
CA LEU A 85 -4.29 -4.99 -3.29
C LEU A 85 -3.14 -5.92 -2.91
N ILE A 86 -2.22 -6.15 -3.84
CA ILE A 86 -1.01 -6.92 -3.60
C ILE A 86 0.13 -5.93 -3.39
N TYR A 87 0.71 -5.94 -2.20
CA TYR A 87 1.95 -5.25 -1.90
C TYR A 87 3.13 -6.22 -2.02
N ARG A 88 4.13 -5.85 -2.82
CA ARG A 88 5.30 -6.69 -3.09
C ARG A 88 6.59 -5.93 -2.80
N ASN A 89 7.48 -6.59 -2.07
CA ASN A 89 8.87 -6.19 -1.92
C ASN A 89 9.76 -7.34 -2.40
N LEU A 90 10.64 -7.06 -3.36
CA LEU A 90 11.53 -8.08 -3.92
C LEU A 90 12.99 -7.81 -3.56
N LEU A 91 13.73 -8.90 -3.37
CA LEU A 91 15.16 -8.89 -3.07
C LEU A 91 15.48 -8.04 -1.84
N THR A 92 14.79 -8.35 -0.74
CA THR A 92 14.90 -7.62 0.53
C THR A 92 16.24 -7.84 1.20
N LYS A 93 16.90 -6.77 1.58
CA LYS A 93 18.12 -6.80 2.41
C LYS A 93 17.76 -7.31 3.81
N GLY A 94 18.49 -8.29 4.31
CA GLY A 94 18.15 -8.98 5.57
C GLY A 94 17.11 -10.11 5.43
N GLY A 95 16.56 -10.33 4.24
CA GLY A 95 15.66 -11.43 3.93
C GLY A 95 14.49 -11.56 4.91
N LYS A 96 14.28 -12.76 5.47
CA LYS A 96 13.16 -13.05 6.39
C LYS A 96 13.23 -12.29 7.72
N THR A 97 14.38 -11.75 8.09
CA THR A 97 14.58 -11.04 9.37
C THR A 97 14.36 -9.54 9.27
N ALA A 98 14.26 -9.00 8.06
CA ALA A 98 14.03 -7.58 7.85
C ALA A 98 12.76 -7.08 8.55
N PRO A 99 12.76 -5.87 9.14
CA PRO A 99 11.59 -5.31 9.85
C PRO A 99 10.33 -5.24 8.99
N TYR A 100 10.50 -5.02 7.70
CA TYR A 100 9.44 -4.91 6.68
C TYR A 100 9.10 -6.25 6.01
N SER A 101 9.69 -7.36 6.46
CA SER A 101 9.47 -8.67 5.84
C SER A 101 8.14 -9.28 6.26
N LEU A 102 7.30 -9.57 5.28
CA LEU A 102 6.03 -10.29 5.50
C LEU A 102 6.23 -11.70 6.08
N ASN A 103 7.42 -12.27 5.99
CA ASN A 103 7.74 -13.54 6.66
C ASN A 103 7.70 -13.46 8.18
N LYS A 104 7.70 -12.26 8.77
CA LYS A 104 7.48 -12.06 10.20
C LYS A 104 6.01 -12.21 10.59
N THR A 105 5.10 -12.07 9.64
CA THR A 105 3.67 -12.22 9.88
C THR A 105 3.33 -13.72 9.87
N PRO A 106 2.66 -14.24 10.90
CA PRO A 106 2.24 -15.63 10.92
C PRO A 106 1.39 -15.95 9.70
N MET A 107 1.60 -17.14 9.14
CA MET A 107 0.75 -17.64 8.07
C MET A 107 -0.67 -17.78 8.60
N PRO A 108 -1.67 -17.21 7.88
CA PRO A 108 -3.05 -17.36 8.27
C PRO A 108 -3.47 -18.83 8.23
N ASN A 109 -4.23 -19.24 9.23
CA ASN A 109 -4.86 -20.56 9.20
C ASN A 109 -6.06 -20.53 8.23
N PHE A 110 -5.82 -20.95 7.01
CA PHE A 110 -6.84 -20.97 5.95
C PHE A 110 -8.03 -21.90 6.21
N THR A 111 -7.95 -22.75 7.25
CA THR A 111 -9.03 -23.71 7.57
C THR A 111 -10.16 -23.07 8.37
N THR A 112 -9.91 -21.97 9.08
CA THR A 112 -10.86 -21.45 10.06
C THR A 112 -11.55 -20.14 9.69
N ASN A 113 -10.94 -19.25 8.95
CA ASN A 113 -11.63 -18.02 8.48
C ASN A 113 -10.76 -17.19 7.50
N ARG A 114 -11.23 -17.02 6.27
CA ARG A 114 -10.52 -16.22 5.25
C ARG A 114 -10.73 -14.71 5.39
N SER A 115 -11.70 -14.28 6.16
CA SER A 115 -12.16 -12.88 6.15
C SER A 115 -11.42 -11.92 7.10
N HIS A 116 -10.67 -12.46 8.06
CA HIS A 116 -9.97 -11.64 9.08
C HIS A 116 -8.47 -11.52 8.85
N LEU A 117 -8.05 -11.77 7.64
CA LEU A 117 -6.67 -11.88 7.32
C LEU A 117 -6.03 -10.51 7.14
N ILE A 118 -5.12 -10.25 8.03
CA ILE A 118 -3.82 -9.66 7.72
C ILE A 118 -3.64 -8.22 8.17
N SER A 119 -4.59 -7.29 8.05
CA SER A 119 -4.25 -5.89 8.33
C SER A 119 -3.95 -5.60 9.80
N HIS A 120 -4.75 -6.11 10.73
CA HIS A 120 -4.52 -5.89 12.17
C HIS A 120 -3.34 -6.69 12.71
N ASP A 121 -3.21 -7.95 12.29
CA ASP A 121 -2.11 -8.81 12.73
C ASP A 121 -0.78 -8.41 12.08
N ALA A 122 -0.78 -7.99 10.83
CA ALA A 122 0.43 -7.52 10.17
C ALA A 122 1.06 -6.32 10.88
N LYS A 123 0.26 -5.34 11.32
CA LYS A 123 0.75 -4.17 12.08
C LYS A 123 1.51 -4.59 13.35
N LYS A 124 1.06 -5.63 14.02
CA LYS A 124 1.74 -6.18 15.23
C LYS A 124 3.15 -6.68 14.94
N TYR A 125 3.39 -7.24 13.75
CA TYR A 125 4.66 -7.91 13.43
C TYR A 125 5.62 -7.05 12.61
N ILE A 126 5.09 -6.23 11.70
CA ILE A 126 5.90 -5.39 10.81
C ILE A 126 5.67 -3.88 11.00
N GLY A 127 4.87 -3.51 11.99
CA GLY A 127 4.69 -2.11 12.42
C GLY A 127 4.21 -1.20 11.27
N ALA A 128 4.89 -0.09 11.10
CA ALA A 128 4.56 0.92 10.09
C ALA A 128 4.63 0.42 8.64
N TYR A 129 5.30 -0.69 8.39
CA TYR A 129 5.36 -1.33 7.06
C TYR A 129 4.10 -2.13 6.71
N ALA A 130 3.19 -2.35 7.67
CA ALA A 130 1.90 -2.94 7.39
C ALA A 130 0.97 -1.90 6.77
N PRO A 131 0.23 -2.25 5.70
CA PRO A 131 -0.77 -1.35 5.15
C PRO A 131 -1.89 -1.13 6.17
N THR A 132 -2.25 0.13 6.37
CA THR A 132 -3.47 0.54 7.07
C THR A 132 -4.43 1.14 6.05
N GLY A 133 -5.73 0.98 6.24
CA GLY A 133 -6.70 1.46 5.27
C GLY A 133 -7.99 1.93 5.92
N LEU A 134 -8.57 2.97 5.34
CA LEU A 134 -9.94 3.40 5.62
C LEU A 134 -10.78 3.20 4.37
N ARG A 135 -12.02 2.83 4.58
CA ARG A 135 -13.05 2.85 3.55
C ARG A 135 -13.99 3.99 3.88
N MET A 136 -14.29 4.81 2.88
CA MET A 136 -15.16 5.96 3.02
C MET A 136 -15.94 6.20 1.74
N THR A 137 -17.01 6.98 1.82
CA THR A 137 -17.74 7.45 0.67
C THR A 137 -16.99 8.56 -0.06
N LYS A 138 -17.41 8.88 -1.29
CA LYS A 138 -16.90 10.02 -2.05
C LYS A 138 -17.02 11.32 -1.24
N ASP A 139 -18.19 11.57 -0.66
CA ASP A 139 -18.47 12.81 0.05
C ASP A 139 -17.62 12.95 1.32
N GLU A 140 -17.45 11.87 2.07
CA GLU A 140 -16.53 11.86 3.21
C GLU A 140 -15.09 12.17 2.78
N TYR A 141 -14.62 11.54 1.70
CA TYR A 141 -13.29 11.82 1.18
C TYR A 141 -13.16 13.27 0.71
N LEU A 142 -14.18 13.83 0.04
CA LEU A 142 -14.16 15.20 -0.42
C LEU A 142 -14.29 16.23 0.70
N SER A 143 -14.91 15.91 1.81
CA SER A 143 -15.10 16.82 2.95
C SER A 143 -13.94 16.79 3.96
N ASP A 144 -13.37 15.62 4.25
CA ASP A 144 -12.38 15.41 5.32
C ASP A 144 -10.93 15.46 4.79
N PHE A 145 -10.48 16.64 4.40
CA PHE A 145 -9.21 16.74 3.71
C PHE A 145 -7.98 17.13 4.55
N GLY A 146 -8.12 17.42 5.80
CA GLY A 146 -7.01 17.92 6.62
C GLY A 146 -6.35 16.91 7.56
N GLY A 147 -7.03 15.80 7.86
CA GLY A 147 -6.63 14.92 8.96
C GLY A 147 -6.31 13.47 8.61
N PHE A 148 -6.24 13.13 7.33
CA PHE A 148 -6.08 11.74 6.91
C PHE A 148 -4.76 11.11 7.37
N ASN A 149 -3.68 11.86 7.30
CA ASN A 149 -2.37 11.37 7.73
C ASN A 149 -2.26 11.22 9.26
N ASP A 150 -2.95 12.04 10.03
CA ASP A 150 -2.87 12.01 11.49
C ASP A 150 -3.62 10.80 12.07
N LYS A 151 -4.72 10.38 11.43
CA LYS A 151 -5.53 9.21 11.84
C LYS A 151 -4.84 7.86 11.62
N PHE A 152 -3.78 7.80 10.81
CA PHE A 152 -3.06 6.54 10.52
C PHE A 152 -1.76 6.37 11.30
N ARG A 153 -1.29 7.41 11.98
CA ARG A 153 0.01 7.42 12.66
C ARG A 153 -0.08 7.04 14.15
N GLU A 154 -1.30 6.88 14.67
CA GLU A 154 -1.56 6.31 16.01
C GLU A 154 -1.64 4.77 15.90
#